data_3dfb811ad5fb729bb2f4de71e119423b
#
_entry.id   3dfb811ad5fb729bb2f4de71e119423b
#
_cell.length_a   1.000
_cell.length_b   1.000
_cell.length_c   1.000
_cell.angle_alpha   90.00
_cell.angle_beta   90.00
_cell.angle_gamma   90.00
#
_symmetry.space_group_name_H-M   'P 1'
#
loop_
_entity.id
_entity.type
_entity.pdbx_description
1 polymer ?
#
loop_
_entity_poly.entity_id
_entity_poly.type
_entity_poly.pdbx_seq_one_letter_code
_entity_poly.pdbx_strand_id
1 'polypeptide(L)'
;MSAVVDFPVKPQARPYLDAYDRLPSGEPEWLGAHRRRGLARFAEQGFPDRRSEAWRYIDLRALEEQPMLPVGRIGDAVDAAVRKRFVEAAFSEAAYRLVLVDGRYAAELSRVDGLPSGVWLGGTATTIAERPDLVRAAFEAPHINAERPFTALNAAFFGDGFVLDMAPGVALDRPIEIVHLASMGTGASLHTRSFVTAGPGSRALILETFAGAGRYWRNDVVELQLAAGAEFRRVVLVEESADAFHIGELLAVLGPAARLASLVLLLAGRTVRHEATIRSDGAQTQCDLQGAFVLSGRQEANIVTTVDHAAPGGETREVFKGVAAERAHGAFQGRITVRPGAQKVDAHQLSQNLVLSPRAAIDTKPELEIYADDVKCSHGAAVGDLDEAALFYLRTRGIAHEEARRMLITAFVREVIDRVGSAPLREHLLARLARRLAMLEK
;
A
#
# COMPACT_ATOMS: atom_id res chain seq x y z
N MET A 1 22.92 9.24 24.53
CA MET A 1 23.90 8.11 24.44
C MET A 1 23.71 7.53 23.06
N SER A 2 24.73 7.64 22.20
CA SER A 2 24.71 7.05 20.85
C SER A 2 24.31 5.57 20.97
N ALA A 3 23.32 5.12 20.18
CA ALA A 3 22.97 3.71 20.11
C ALA A 3 24.22 2.96 19.66
N VAL A 4 24.88 2.24 20.56
CA VAL A 4 26.06 1.45 20.26
C VAL A 4 25.62 0.31 19.36
N VAL A 5 25.96 0.43 18.09
CA VAL A 5 25.67 -0.57 17.07
C VAL A 5 26.96 -1.39 16.91
N ASP A 6 26.95 -2.66 17.33
CA ASP A 6 28.11 -3.58 17.34
C ASP A 6 28.49 -4.16 15.95
N PHE A 7 27.94 -3.61 14.84
CA PHE A 7 28.21 -4.07 13.48
C PHE A 7 28.53 -2.91 12.53
N PRO A 8 29.14 -3.15 11.37
CA PRO A 8 29.48 -2.09 10.41
C PRO A 8 28.22 -1.44 9.83
N VAL A 9 28.01 -0.17 10.16
CA VAL A 9 26.91 0.66 9.70
C VAL A 9 27.06 0.97 8.20
N LYS A 10 26.02 0.71 7.41
CA LYS A 10 25.97 1.10 6.01
C LYS A 10 26.02 2.62 5.87
N PRO A 11 26.82 3.18 4.94
CA PRO A 11 26.97 4.63 4.80
C PRO A 11 25.63 5.38 4.62
N GLN A 12 24.68 4.80 3.88
CA GLN A 12 23.38 5.38 3.64
C GLN A 12 22.51 5.49 4.89
N ALA A 13 22.78 4.68 5.92
CA ALA A 13 22.03 4.71 7.17
C ALA A 13 22.48 5.79 8.16
N ARG A 14 23.70 6.32 8.01
CA ARG A 14 24.28 7.31 8.95
C ARG A 14 23.40 8.55 9.16
N PRO A 15 22.87 9.22 8.12
CA PRO A 15 22.01 10.38 8.33
C PRO A 15 20.76 10.08 9.16
N TYR A 16 20.25 8.86 9.09
CA TYR A 16 19.09 8.41 9.87
C TYR A 16 19.44 8.10 11.32
N LEU A 17 20.63 7.56 11.59
CA LEU A 17 21.13 7.40 12.97
C LEU A 17 21.24 8.76 13.66
N ASP A 18 21.84 9.76 13.00
CA ASP A 18 21.95 11.13 13.52
C ASP A 18 20.58 11.80 13.72
N ALA A 19 19.59 11.48 12.85
CA ALA A 19 18.23 11.97 12.99
C ALA A 19 17.51 11.31 14.18
N TYR A 20 17.75 10.03 14.43
CA TYR A 20 17.13 9.31 15.53
C TYR A 20 17.54 9.87 16.91
N ASP A 21 18.80 10.24 17.07
CA ASP A 21 19.31 10.84 18.32
C ASP A 21 18.62 12.19 18.66
N ARG A 22 17.92 12.80 17.70
CA ARG A 22 17.15 14.05 17.85
C ARG A 22 15.67 13.83 18.13
N LEU A 23 15.19 12.58 18.16
CA LEU A 23 13.79 12.30 18.48
C LEU A 23 13.47 12.69 19.93
N PRO A 24 12.23 13.15 20.21
CA PRO A 24 11.80 13.43 21.57
C PRO A 24 11.90 12.19 22.45
N SER A 25 12.37 12.38 23.70
CA SER A 25 12.35 11.37 24.75
C SER A 25 10.99 11.33 25.46
N GLY A 26 10.68 10.23 26.16
CA GLY A 26 9.50 10.13 27.02
C GLY A 26 8.41 9.17 26.49
N GLU A 27 8.73 8.38 25.47
CA GLU A 27 7.86 7.31 25.00
C GLU A 27 7.90 6.08 25.93
N PRO A 28 6.89 5.20 25.90
CA PRO A 28 6.91 3.94 26.66
C PRO A 28 8.13 3.08 26.31
N GLU A 29 8.75 2.43 27.32
CA GLU A 29 9.99 1.65 27.13
C GLU A 29 9.84 0.54 26.06
N TRP A 30 8.67 -0.15 26.01
CA TRP A 30 8.43 -1.17 24.99
C TRP A 30 8.49 -0.60 23.57
N LEU A 31 8.00 0.62 23.37
CA LEU A 31 8.03 1.30 22.07
C LEU A 31 9.45 1.73 21.73
N GLY A 32 10.17 2.32 22.70
CA GLY A 32 11.58 2.69 22.53
C GLY A 32 12.46 1.49 22.18
N ALA A 33 12.24 0.35 22.83
CA ALA A 33 12.94 -0.89 22.51
C ALA A 33 12.65 -1.37 21.07
N HIS A 34 11.41 -1.23 20.62
CA HIS A 34 11.02 -1.59 19.25
C HIS A 34 11.69 -0.68 18.22
N ARG A 35 11.70 0.64 18.45
CA ARG A 35 12.36 1.62 17.59
C ARG A 35 13.86 1.36 17.47
N ARG A 36 14.53 1.11 18.59
CA ARG A 36 15.98 0.80 18.60
C ARG A 36 16.29 -0.45 17.78
N ARG A 37 15.47 -1.51 17.87
CA ARG A 37 15.62 -2.72 17.05
C ARG A 37 15.46 -2.41 15.55
N GLY A 38 14.45 -1.62 15.19
CA GLY A 38 14.23 -1.19 13.80
C GLY A 38 15.42 -0.39 13.27
N LEU A 39 15.92 0.58 14.05
CA LEU A 39 17.08 1.38 13.67
C LEU A 39 18.34 0.53 13.48
N ALA A 40 18.60 -0.38 14.40
CA ALA A 40 19.75 -1.28 14.33
C ALA A 40 19.71 -2.13 13.05
N ARG A 41 18.56 -2.72 12.73
CA ARG A 41 18.37 -3.47 11.47
C ARG A 41 18.59 -2.63 10.23
N PHE A 42 18.01 -1.43 10.19
CA PHE A 42 18.23 -0.54 9.06
C PHE A 42 19.69 -0.12 8.93
N ALA A 43 20.38 0.12 10.04
CA ALA A 43 21.80 0.45 10.06
C ALA A 43 22.68 -0.66 9.47
N GLU A 44 22.32 -1.92 9.73
CA GLU A 44 22.97 -3.11 9.18
C GLU A 44 22.70 -3.30 7.69
N GLN A 45 21.44 -3.18 7.29
CA GLN A 45 20.98 -3.48 5.92
C GLN A 45 21.24 -2.32 4.96
N GLY A 46 21.00 -1.07 5.39
CA GLY A 46 21.00 0.12 4.56
C GLY A 46 19.81 0.15 3.60
N PHE A 47 19.95 0.93 2.53
CA PHE A 47 18.99 0.92 1.44
C PHE A 47 19.10 -0.38 0.63
N PRO A 48 17.97 -0.92 0.14
CA PRO A 48 17.99 -2.12 -0.69
C PRO A 48 18.69 -1.85 -2.03
N ASP A 49 19.55 -2.77 -2.43
CA ASP A 49 20.29 -2.71 -3.70
C ASP A 49 19.45 -3.34 -4.83
N ARG A 50 19.49 -2.78 -6.03
CA ARG A 50 18.94 -3.37 -7.27
C ARG A 50 19.51 -4.74 -7.62
N ARG A 51 20.63 -5.16 -7.04
CA ARG A 51 21.16 -6.53 -7.11
C ARG A 51 20.29 -7.51 -6.31
N SER A 52 19.58 -7.01 -5.30
CA SER A 52 18.54 -7.80 -4.64
C SER A 52 17.38 -8.01 -5.60
N GLU A 53 16.98 -9.25 -5.79
CA GLU A 53 15.91 -9.63 -6.72
C GLU A 53 14.59 -8.89 -6.43
N ALA A 54 14.24 -8.73 -5.16
CA ALA A 54 13.03 -8.03 -4.74
C ALA A 54 13.00 -6.54 -5.12
N TRP A 55 14.17 -5.91 -5.35
CA TRP A 55 14.32 -4.48 -5.62
C TRP A 55 14.86 -4.16 -7.01
N ARG A 56 14.97 -5.17 -7.87
CA ARG A 56 15.58 -5.06 -9.19
C ARG A 56 14.91 -4.04 -10.10
N TYR A 57 13.59 -3.88 -10.00
CA TYR A 57 12.77 -3.12 -10.94
C TYR A 57 12.43 -1.70 -10.46
N ILE A 58 13.11 -1.19 -9.44
CA ILE A 58 12.88 0.16 -8.94
C ILE A 58 14.21 0.87 -8.67
N ASP A 59 14.28 2.16 -8.97
CA ASP A 59 15.50 2.96 -8.78
C ASP A 59 15.39 3.85 -7.53
N LEU A 60 16.19 3.53 -6.51
CA LEU A 60 16.25 4.26 -5.24
C LEU A 60 17.45 5.21 -5.12
N ARG A 61 18.32 5.31 -6.14
CA ARG A 61 19.53 6.13 -6.07
C ARG A 61 19.27 7.57 -5.68
N ALA A 62 18.17 8.15 -6.16
CA ALA A 62 17.80 9.52 -5.81
C ALA A 62 17.45 9.71 -4.31
N LEU A 63 17.00 8.65 -3.61
CA LEU A 63 16.82 8.66 -2.17
C LEU A 63 18.13 8.43 -1.42
N GLU A 64 19.03 7.64 -1.98
CA GLU A 64 20.35 7.37 -1.39
C GLU A 64 21.27 8.59 -1.48
N GLU A 65 21.33 9.24 -2.65
CA GLU A 65 22.18 10.41 -2.92
C GLU A 65 21.70 11.68 -2.20
N GLN A 66 20.39 11.81 -2.01
CA GLN A 66 19.78 12.93 -1.34
C GLN A 66 18.83 12.44 -0.24
N PRO A 67 19.34 12.04 0.92
CA PRO A 67 18.53 11.50 2.01
C PRO A 67 17.42 12.44 2.43
N MET A 68 16.19 11.94 2.46
CA MET A 68 15.04 12.63 3.02
C MET A 68 14.90 12.17 4.46
N LEU A 69 15.17 13.08 5.38
CA LEU A 69 15.17 12.74 6.81
C LEU A 69 13.77 12.92 7.41
N PRO A 70 13.46 12.12 8.44
CA PRO A 70 12.23 12.32 9.19
C PRO A 70 12.22 13.73 9.79
N VAL A 71 11.14 14.45 9.59
CA VAL A 71 10.96 15.75 10.24
C VAL A 71 10.32 15.56 11.61
N GLY A 72 10.83 16.30 12.56
CA GLY A 72 10.21 16.44 13.87
C GLY A 72 8.77 16.98 13.75
N ARG A 73 8.17 17.33 14.89
CA ARG A 73 6.82 17.90 14.92
C ARG A 73 6.76 19.17 14.07
N ILE A 74 6.03 19.09 12.96
CA ILE A 74 5.71 20.25 12.13
C ILE A 74 4.41 20.81 12.68
N GLY A 75 4.29 22.15 12.65
CA GLY A 75 3.16 22.83 13.26
C GLY A 75 1.80 22.22 12.89
N ASP A 76 0.90 22.19 13.85
CA ASP A 76 -0.43 21.57 13.78
C ASP A 76 -1.42 22.31 12.83
N ALA A 77 -0.94 23.22 12.00
CA ALA A 77 -1.81 24.09 11.20
C ALA A 77 -2.24 23.40 9.89
N VAL A 78 -3.49 23.00 9.84
CA VAL A 78 -4.19 22.68 8.59
C VAL A 78 -4.52 23.99 7.88
N ASP A 79 -3.66 24.39 6.95
CA ASP A 79 -3.83 25.61 6.17
C ASP A 79 -4.86 25.47 5.04
N ALA A 80 -5.11 26.55 4.30
CA ALA A 80 -6.06 26.58 3.20
C ALA A 80 -5.64 25.62 2.05
N ALA A 81 -4.34 25.42 1.82
CA ALA A 81 -3.84 24.53 0.77
C ALA A 81 -4.08 23.06 1.14
N VAL A 82 -3.88 22.69 2.40
CA VAL A 82 -4.20 21.35 2.93
C VAL A 82 -5.70 21.10 2.84
N ARG A 83 -6.55 22.06 3.25
CA ARG A 83 -8.02 21.93 3.15
C ARG A 83 -8.49 21.76 1.72
N LYS A 84 -7.94 22.53 0.78
CA LYS A 84 -8.26 22.35 -0.64
C LYS A 84 -7.90 20.95 -1.13
N ARG A 85 -6.69 20.49 -0.86
CA ARG A 85 -6.23 19.16 -1.26
C ARG A 85 -7.06 18.06 -0.62
N PHE A 86 -7.43 18.23 0.66
CA PHE A 86 -8.35 17.32 1.32
C PHE A 86 -9.67 17.18 0.57
N VAL A 87 -10.31 18.30 0.20
CA VAL A 87 -11.58 18.26 -0.56
C VAL A 87 -11.41 17.56 -1.92
N GLU A 88 -10.27 17.76 -2.59
CA GLU A 88 -9.97 17.12 -3.86
C GLU A 88 -9.70 15.61 -3.73
N ALA A 89 -9.12 15.17 -2.61
CA ALA A 89 -8.75 13.78 -2.36
C ALA A 89 -9.90 12.94 -1.80
N ALA A 90 -10.71 13.53 -0.91
CA ALA A 90 -11.68 12.81 -0.09
C ALA A 90 -12.81 12.16 -0.90
N PHE A 91 -13.22 10.99 -0.44
CA PHE A 91 -14.41 10.29 -0.91
C PHE A 91 -15.65 10.78 -0.16
N SER A 92 -16.63 11.38 -0.87
CA SER A 92 -17.78 12.04 -0.26
C SER A 92 -18.71 11.11 0.52
N GLU A 93 -18.82 9.85 0.08
CA GLU A 93 -19.74 8.85 0.63
C GLU A 93 -19.17 8.08 1.84
N ALA A 94 -17.97 8.41 2.29
CA ALA A 94 -17.39 7.78 3.48
C ALA A 94 -18.19 8.14 4.74
N ALA A 95 -18.53 7.13 5.54
CA ALA A 95 -19.24 7.31 6.80
C ALA A 95 -18.33 7.86 7.90
N TYR A 96 -17.15 7.27 7.97
CA TYR A 96 -16.12 7.60 8.95
C TYR A 96 -14.85 7.99 8.21
N ARG A 97 -14.11 8.92 8.77
CA ARG A 97 -12.89 9.41 8.12
C ARG A 97 -11.82 9.74 9.16
N LEU A 98 -10.62 9.23 8.92
CA LEU A 98 -9.43 9.63 9.65
C LEU A 98 -8.46 10.28 8.66
N VAL A 99 -7.97 11.46 8.99
CA VAL A 99 -7.05 12.22 8.14
C VAL A 99 -5.69 12.34 8.81
N LEU A 100 -4.66 12.03 8.06
CA LEU A 100 -3.27 12.23 8.44
C LEU A 100 -2.67 13.34 7.55
N VAL A 101 -2.14 14.37 8.16
CA VAL A 101 -1.40 15.45 7.48
C VAL A 101 0.06 15.33 7.87
N ASP A 102 0.95 15.21 6.88
CA ASP A 102 2.38 15.00 7.08
C ASP A 102 2.70 13.86 8.07
N GLY A 103 1.91 12.78 7.97
CA GLY A 103 2.03 11.59 8.81
C GLY A 103 1.54 11.78 10.25
N ARG A 104 0.68 12.78 10.53
CA ARG A 104 0.10 13.05 11.85
C ARG A 104 -1.42 13.14 11.79
N TYR A 105 -2.09 12.60 12.78
CA TYR A 105 -3.54 12.67 12.91
C TYR A 105 -4.04 14.12 13.01
N ALA A 106 -4.95 14.49 12.11
CA ALA A 106 -5.57 15.79 12.02
C ALA A 106 -7.05 15.69 12.44
N ALA A 107 -7.32 15.89 13.72
CA ALA A 107 -8.66 15.75 14.28
C ALA A 107 -9.69 16.68 13.61
N GLU A 108 -9.29 17.90 13.24
CA GLU A 108 -10.17 18.90 12.62
C GLU A 108 -10.64 18.56 11.18
N LEU A 109 -9.97 17.63 10.50
CA LEU A 109 -10.36 17.09 9.20
C LEU A 109 -10.99 15.70 9.31
N SER A 110 -10.92 15.10 10.47
CA SER A 110 -11.39 13.74 10.73
C SER A 110 -12.84 13.72 11.20
N ARG A 111 -13.50 12.60 10.98
CA ARG A 111 -14.86 12.31 11.45
C ARG A 111 -14.91 10.86 11.90
N VAL A 112 -14.60 10.63 13.17
CA VAL A 112 -14.56 9.30 13.79
C VAL A 112 -15.66 9.10 14.85
N ASP A 113 -16.54 10.10 14.99
CA ASP A 113 -17.68 10.02 15.92
C ASP A 113 -18.78 9.09 15.42
N GLY A 114 -19.55 8.49 16.35
CA GLY A 114 -20.70 7.65 16.02
C GLY A 114 -20.33 6.27 15.48
N LEU A 115 -19.12 5.79 15.74
CA LEU A 115 -18.73 4.42 15.43
C LEU A 115 -19.61 3.44 16.22
N PRO A 116 -19.96 2.28 15.65
CA PRO A 116 -20.69 1.23 16.37
C PRO A 116 -19.94 0.76 17.62
N SER A 117 -20.70 0.28 18.61
CA SER A 117 -20.10 -0.38 19.78
C SER A 117 -19.18 -1.52 19.34
N GLY A 118 -18.01 -1.60 19.97
CA GLY A 118 -16.99 -2.60 19.62
C GLY A 118 -16.08 -2.20 18.45
N VAL A 119 -16.13 -0.94 18.00
CA VAL A 119 -15.17 -0.41 17.02
C VAL A 119 -14.35 0.71 17.64
N TRP A 120 -13.03 0.63 17.52
CA TRP A 120 -12.10 1.70 17.78
C TRP A 120 -11.47 2.16 16.46
N LEU A 121 -11.49 3.47 16.21
CA LEU A 121 -10.75 4.10 15.11
C LEU A 121 -10.09 5.37 15.66
N GLY A 122 -8.77 5.43 15.61
CA GLY A 122 -8.01 6.60 16.10
C GLY A 122 -6.62 6.67 15.51
N GLY A 123 -5.93 7.79 15.70
CA GLY A 123 -4.51 7.91 15.38
C GLY A 123 -3.67 6.93 16.20
N THR A 124 -2.57 6.43 15.63
CA THR A 124 -1.68 5.49 16.34
C THR A 124 -1.09 6.14 17.58
N ALA A 125 -0.65 7.39 17.49
CA ALA A 125 -0.11 8.13 18.65
C ALA A 125 -1.17 8.33 19.75
N THR A 126 -2.39 8.68 19.39
CA THR A 126 -3.53 8.80 20.30
C THR A 126 -3.85 7.44 20.95
N THR A 127 -3.87 6.38 20.14
CA THR A 127 -4.16 5.03 20.64
C THR A 127 -3.06 4.53 21.59
N ILE A 128 -1.79 4.84 21.35
CA ILE A 128 -0.70 4.53 22.30
C ILE A 128 -0.91 5.23 23.63
N ALA A 129 -1.43 6.45 23.63
CA ALA A 129 -1.67 7.21 24.85
C ALA A 129 -2.91 6.71 25.63
N GLU A 130 -3.99 6.38 24.95
CA GLU A 130 -5.29 6.07 25.54
C GLU A 130 -5.54 4.56 25.72
N ARG A 131 -5.07 3.75 24.78
CA ARG A 131 -5.27 2.30 24.70
C ARG A 131 -4.01 1.56 24.26
N PRO A 132 -2.88 1.69 25.01
CA PRO A 132 -1.57 1.16 24.61
C PRO A 132 -1.57 -0.35 24.33
N ASP A 133 -2.45 -1.10 25.00
CA ASP A 133 -2.54 -2.56 24.86
C ASP A 133 -2.94 -2.98 23.43
N LEU A 134 -3.75 -2.19 22.71
CA LEU A 134 -4.13 -2.49 21.32
C LEU A 134 -2.91 -2.47 20.40
N VAL A 135 -2.07 -1.45 20.54
CA VAL A 135 -0.86 -1.31 19.72
C VAL A 135 0.22 -2.30 20.15
N ARG A 136 0.38 -2.49 21.46
CA ARG A 136 1.35 -3.44 22.01
C ARG A 136 1.05 -4.87 21.56
N ALA A 137 -0.21 -5.30 21.62
CA ALA A 137 -0.62 -6.62 21.15
C ALA A 137 -0.30 -6.83 19.67
N ALA A 138 -0.47 -5.80 18.84
CA ALA A 138 -0.08 -5.86 17.43
C ALA A 138 1.42 -6.03 17.25
N PHE A 139 2.25 -5.33 18.03
CA PHE A 139 3.71 -5.50 18.00
C PHE A 139 4.21 -6.86 18.53
N GLU A 140 3.49 -7.47 19.45
CA GLU A 140 3.81 -8.77 20.04
C GLU A 140 3.28 -9.96 19.21
N ALA A 141 2.36 -9.69 18.27
CA ALA A 141 1.83 -10.71 17.38
C ALA A 141 2.92 -11.32 16.49
N PRO A 142 2.78 -12.59 16.05
CA PRO A 142 3.74 -13.21 15.17
C PRO A 142 3.82 -12.46 13.84
N HIS A 143 4.84 -11.62 13.69
CA HIS A 143 5.03 -10.80 12.51
C HIS A 143 5.49 -11.63 11.31
N ILE A 144 4.94 -11.28 10.16
CA ILE A 144 5.53 -11.62 8.88
C ILE A 144 6.84 -10.83 8.80
N ASN A 145 7.97 -11.51 8.80
CA ASN A 145 9.34 -11.02 8.76
C ASN A 145 9.50 -9.49 8.59
N ALA A 146 9.67 -8.80 9.70
CA ALA A 146 10.04 -7.38 9.74
C ALA A 146 11.51 -7.12 9.28
N GLU A 147 12.08 -8.04 8.49
CA GLU A 147 13.49 -8.00 8.08
C GLU A 147 13.77 -7.11 6.87
N ARG A 148 12.77 -6.38 6.41
CA ARG A 148 12.90 -5.51 5.24
C ARG A 148 13.44 -4.15 5.66
N PRO A 149 14.38 -3.56 4.89
CA PRO A 149 15.06 -2.33 5.28
C PRO A 149 14.12 -1.17 5.60
N PHE A 150 13.09 -0.96 4.75
CA PHE A 150 12.18 0.18 4.94
C PHE A 150 11.10 -0.06 5.99
N THR A 151 10.73 -1.31 6.24
CA THR A 151 9.89 -1.67 7.39
C THR A 151 10.63 -1.45 8.70
N ALA A 152 11.94 -1.78 8.72
CA ALA A 152 12.81 -1.52 9.85
C ALA A 152 13.02 -0.02 10.09
N LEU A 153 13.25 0.77 9.03
CA LEU A 153 13.33 2.22 9.12
C LEU A 153 12.01 2.83 9.58
N ASN A 154 10.87 2.34 9.05
CA ASN A 154 9.55 2.76 9.51
C ASN A 154 9.36 2.51 11.00
N ALA A 155 9.73 1.31 11.50
CA ALA A 155 9.65 0.98 12.92
C ALA A 155 10.45 1.95 13.81
N ALA A 156 11.58 2.46 13.31
CA ALA A 156 12.39 3.44 14.05
C ALA A 156 11.72 4.83 14.09
N PHE A 157 11.04 5.26 13.02
CA PHE A 157 10.67 6.66 12.83
C PHE A 157 9.17 6.93 12.74
N PHE A 158 8.29 5.93 12.73
CA PHE A 158 6.87 6.23 12.61
C PHE A 158 6.42 7.20 13.70
N GLY A 159 5.72 8.24 13.27
CA GLY A 159 5.22 9.26 14.19
C GLY A 159 3.78 9.04 14.57
N ASP A 160 2.99 8.55 13.62
CA ASP A 160 1.57 8.30 13.75
C ASP A 160 1.11 7.29 12.68
N GLY A 161 -0.16 7.14 12.48
CA GLY A 161 -0.84 6.25 11.57
C GLY A 161 -2.30 6.15 12.00
N PHE A 162 -2.95 5.04 11.70
CA PHE A 162 -4.28 4.75 12.24
C PHE A 162 -4.32 3.38 12.93
N VAL A 163 -5.21 3.26 13.89
CA VAL A 163 -5.54 1.98 14.54
C VAL A 163 -7.04 1.75 14.34
N LEU A 164 -7.37 0.61 13.73
CA LEU A 164 -8.73 0.08 13.64
C LEU A 164 -8.79 -1.25 14.39
N ASP A 165 -9.57 -1.28 15.48
CA ASP A 165 -9.84 -2.50 16.23
C ASP A 165 -11.34 -2.80 16.21
N MET A 166 -11.71 -4.02 15.84
CA MET A 166 -13.09 -4.45 15.69
C MET A 166 -13.37 -5.68 16.55
N ALA A 167 -14.36 -5.56 17.41
CA ALA A 167 -14.82 -6.68 18.21
C ALA A 167 -15.46 -7.80 17.37
N PRO A 168 -15.59 -9.03 17.91
CA PRO A 168 -16.22 -10.14 17.21
C PRO A 168 -17.63 -9.81 16.69
N GLY A 169 -17.93 -10.21 15.46
CA GLY A 169 -19.25 -10.08 14.83
C GLY A 169 -19.64 -8.66 14.39
N VAL A 170 -18.81 -7.66 14.63
CA VAL A 170 -19.12 -6.29 14.19
C VAL A 170 -19.00 -6.18 12.66
N ALA A 171 -20.04 -5.65 12.04
CA ALA A 171 -20.07 -5.38 10.61
C ALA A 171 -20.30 -3.88 10.35
N LEU A 172 -19.38 -3.26 9.64
CA LEU A 172 -19.55 -1.89 9.16
C LEU A 172 -20.22 -1.92 7.80
N ASP A 173 -21.37 -1.26 7.70
CA ASP A 173 -22.20 -1.18 6.49
C ASP A 173 -21.70 -0.10 5.50
N ARG A 174 -20.91 0.86 6.01
CA ARG A 174 -20.35 1.95 5.22
C ARG A 174 -18.83 2.00 5.32
N PRO A 175 -18.13 2.45 4.27
CA PRO A 175 -16.69 2.47 4.27
C PRO A 175 -16.09 3.45 5.28
N ILE A 176 -14.95 3.08 5.85
CA ILE A 176 -14.03 3.99 6.52
C ILE A 176 -13.08 4.56 5.47
N GLU A 177 -12.84 5.85 5.48
CA GLU A 177 -11.79 6.47 4.67
C GLU A 177 -10.62 6.92 5.54
N ILE A 178 -9.41 6.56 5.11
CA ILE A 178 -8.14 7.06 5.65
C ILE A 178 -7.52 7.95 4.58
N VAL A 179 -7.31 9.23 4.88
CA VAL A 179 -6.71 10.18 3.93
C VAL A 179 -5.33 10.57 4.42
N HIS A 180 -4.32 10.29 3.62
CA HIS A 180 -2.94 10.67 3.88
C HIS A 180 -2.57 11.86 2.99
N LEU A 181 -2.40 13.04 3.58
CA LEU A 181 -1.98 14.25 2.88
C LEU A 181 -0.53 14.58 3.19
N ALA A 182 0.23 14.95 2.15
CA ALA A 182 1.53 15.60 2.31
C ALA A 182 1.41 17.06 1.89
N SER A 183 1.70 17.96 2.82
CA SER A 183 1.69 19.41 2.60
C SER A 183 3.08 19.94 2.26
N MET A 184 4.11 19.19 2.62
CA MET A 184 5.50 19.62 2.64
C MET A 184 6.24 19.31 1.36
N GLY A 185 6.58 20.35 0.62
CA GLY A 185 7.48 20.26 -0.52
C GLY A 185 9.00 20.25 -0.18
N THR A 186 9.40 19.86 1.01
CA THR A 186 10.72 20.21 1.57
C THR A 186 11.76 19.09 1.57
N GLY A 187 11.50 17.96 0.92
CA GLY A 187 12.46 16.82 0.92
C GLY A 187 12.51 16.04 2.24
N ALA A 188 11.40 15.99 2.95
CA ALA A 188 11.26 15.22 4.18
C ALA A 188 10.78 13.79 3.94
N SER A 189 11.05 12.88 4.90
CA SER A 189 10.39 11.59 4.95
C SER A 189 9.26 11.54 5.97
N LEU A 190 8.16 10.91 5.55
CA LEU A 190 6.94 10.73 6.34
C LEU A 190 6.80 9.23 6.62
N HIS A 191 6.84 8.85 7.90
CA HIS A 191 6.73 7.45 8.31
C HIS A 191 5.43 7.26 9.06
N THR A 192 4.51 6.49 8.49
CA THR A 192 3.24 6.11 9.12
C THR A 192 3.21 4.61 9.37
N ARG A 193 2.71 4.22 10.56
CA ARG A 193 2.51 2.81 10.91
C ARG A 193 1.13 2.61 11.49
N SER A 194 0.37 1.75 10.85
CA SER A 194 -1.03 1.55 11.13
C SER A 194 -1.32 0.09 11.50
N PHE A 195 -2.33 -0.12 12.33
CA PHE A 195 -2.68 -1.43 12.84
C PHE A 195 -4.18 -1.68 12.67
N VAL A 196 -4.51 -2.83 12.11
CA VAL A 196 -5.89 -3.27 11.93
C VAL A 196 -6.05 -4.64 12.57
N THR A 197 -6.97 -4.74 13.53
CA THR A 197 -7.40 -6.01 14.13
C THR A 197 -8.88 -6.22 13.85
N ALA A 198 -9.20 -7.24 13.08
CA ALA A 198 -10.57 -7.63 12.77
C ALA A 198 -10.94 -8.89 13.56
N GLY A 199 -11.78 -8.75 14.57
CA GLY A 199 -12.24 -9.84 15.42
C GLY A 199 -13.03 -10.91 14.65
N PRO A 200 -13.26 -12.10 15.23
CA PRO A 200 -13.95 -13.19 14.56
C PRO A 200 -15.30 -12.78 13.95
N GLY A 201 -15.49 -13.09 12.66
CA GLY A 201 -16.73 -12.79 11.94
C GLY A 201 -17.01 -11.30 11.71
N SER A 202 -16.06 -10.42 12.01
CA SER A 202 -16.22 -8.97 11.75
C SER A 202 -16.08 -8.65 10.26
N ARG A 203 -16.63 -7.49 9.84
CA ARG A 203 -16.60 -7.08 8.43
C ARG A 203 -16.38 -5.57 8.28
N ALA A 204 -15.44 -5.18 7.42
CA ALA A 204 -15.19 -3.78 7.09
C ALA A 204 -14.69 -3.59 5.65
N LEU A 205 -14.92 -2.37 5.13
CA LEU A 205 -14.30 -1.83 3.92
C LEU A 205 -13.58 -0.53 4.29
N ILE A 206 -12.29 -0.44 3.96
CA ILE A 206 -11.54 0.81 4.07
C ILE A 206 -11.08 1.30 2.70
N LEU A 207 -11.06 2.62 2.54
CA LEU A 207 -10.42 3.32 1.43
C LEU A 207 -9.25 4.12 2.00
N GLU A 208 -8.03 3.85 1.53
CA GLU A 208 -6.85 4.66 1.82
C GLU A 208 -6.50 5.50 0.60
N THR A 209 -6.49 6.81 0.75
CA THR A 209 -6.12 7.76 -0.30
C THR A 209 -4.84 8.47 0.07
N PHE A 210 -3.82 8.38 -0.77
CA PHE A 210 -2.54 9.05 -0.61
C PHE A 210 -2.43 10.19 -1.63
N ALA A 211 -2.25 11.42 -1.14
CA ALA A 211 -2.11 12.59 -1.97
C ALA A 211 -1.13 13.59 -1.37
N GLY A 212 -0.51 14.43 -2.20
CA GLY A 212 0.41 15.41 -1.68
C GLY A 212 0.91 16.41 -2.73
N ALA A 213 1.78 17.33 -2.29
CA ALA A 213 2.46 18.29 -3.15
C ALA A 213 3.94 18.41 -2.81
N GLY A 214 4.75 18.65 -3.87
CA GLY A 214 6.19 18.85 -3.72
C GLY A 214 6.96 17.53 -3.61
N ARG A 215 8.20 17.65 -3.12
CA ARG A 215 9.12 16.52 -3.02
C ARG A 215 9.18 15.99 -1.59
N TYR A 216 8.81 14.74 -1.39
CA TYR A 216 8.87 14.01 -0.11
C TYR A 216 9.00 12.51 -0.35
N TRP A 217 9.31 11.80 0.71
CA TRP A 217 9.28 10.34 0.73
C TRP A 217 8.27 9.86 1.76
N ARG A 218 7.24 9.15 1.32
CA ARG A 218 6.32 8.41 2.19
C ARG A 218 6.79 6.98 2.34
N ASN A 219 6.91 6.54 3.59
CA ASN A 219 7.15 5.15 3.98
C ASN A 219 6.01 4.73 4.90
N ASP A 220 5.03 4.01 4.36
CA ASP A 220 3.81 3.60 5.04
C ASP A 220 3.80 2.10 5.28
N VAL A 221 3.44 1.69 6.49
CA VAL A 221 3.30 0.27 6.88
C VAL A 221 1.96 0.05 7.53
N VAL A 222 1.19 -0.92 7.02
CA VAL A 222 -0.07 -1.38 7.61
C VAL A 222 0.07 -2.84 8.03
N GLU A 223 -0.18 -3.11 9.31
CA GLU A 223 -0.23 -4.45 9.87
C GLU A 223 -1.70 -4.86 10.06
N LEU A 224 -2.09 -5.98 9.46
CA LEU A 224 -3.48 -6.45 9.41
C LEU A 224 -3.59 -7.85 9.99
N GLN A 225 -4.45 -8.01 10.99
CA GLN A 225 -4.77 -9.30 11.56
C GLN A 225 -6.26 -9.60 11.37
N LEU A 226 -6.57 -10.65 10.63
CA LEU A 226 -7.94 -11.13 10.44
C LEU A 226 -8.14 -12.41 11.24
N ALA A 227 -9.00 -12.35 12.24
CA ALA A 227 -9.41 -13.51 13.02
C ALA A 227 -10.35 -14.43 12.22
N ALA A 228 -10.74 -15.55 12.80
CA ALA A 228 -11.57 -16.56 12.14
C ALA A 228 -12.85 -15.96 11.51
N GLY A 229 -13.06 -16.20 10.23
CA GLY A 229 -14.24 -15.75 9.48
C GLY A 229 -14.36 -14.23 9.30
N ALA A 230 -13.34 -13.45 9.66
CA ALA A 230 -13.34 -12.02 9.41
C ALA A 230 -13.26 -11.71 7.91
N GLU A 231 -14.00 -10.71 7.45
CA GLU A 231 -14.01 -10.23 6.07
C GLU A 231 -13.51 -8.79 6.01
N PHE A 232 -12.40 -8.57 5.33
CA PHE A 232 -11.80 -7.24 5.23
C PHE A 232 -11.55 -6.86 3.76
N ARG A 233 -12.03 -5.69 3.39
CA ARG A 233 -11.77 -5.11 2.08
C ARG A 233 -10.94 -3.85 2.23
N ARG A 234 -9.85 -3.76 1.48
CA ARG A 234 -8.95 -2.62 1.45
C ARG A 234 -8.83 -2.08 0.03
N VAL A 235 -9.06 -0.80 -0.14
CA VAL A 235 -8.81 -0.11 -1.40
C VAL A 235 -7.75 0.95 -1.16
N VAL A 236 -6.72 0.95 -1.98
CA VAL A 236 -5.61 1.91 -1.91
C VAL A 236 -5.57 2.72 -3.20
N LEU A 237 -5.66 4.03 -3.07
CA LEU A 237 -5.52 4.98 -4.17
C LEU A 237 -4.29 5.85 -3.93
N VAL A 238 -3.30 5.74 -4.82
CA VAL A 238 -2.06 6.52 -4.76
C VAL A 238 -2.06 7.58 -5.86
N GLU A 239 -2.17 8.84 -5.44
CA GLU A 239 -2.11 10.04 -6.29
C GLU A 239 -1.12 11.04 -5.70
N GLU A 240 0.08 10.58 -5.45
CA GLU A 240 1.16 11.38 -4.87
C GLU A 240 1.65 12.46 -5.85
N SER A 241 2.39 13.44 -5.34
CA SER A 241 3.08 14.42 -6.18
C SER A 241 4.00 13.75 -7.21
N ALA A 242 4.16 14.37 -8.38
CA ALA A 242 5.06 13.89 -9.43
C ALA A 242 6.56 13.81 -9.00
N ASP A 243 6.93 14.47 -7.90
CA ASP A 243 8.28 14.43 -7.32
C ASP A 243 8.38 13.57 -6.05
N ALA A 244 7.28 12.95 -5.63
CA ALA A 244 7.23 12.16 -4.41
C ALA A 244 7.66 10.71 -4.63
N PHE A 245 8.29 10.16 -3.59
CA PHE A 245 8.55 8.73 -3.45
C PHE A 245 7.53 8.14 -2.48
N HIS A 246 6.94 7.01 -2.84
CA HIS A 246 5.99 6.29 -2.00
C HIS A 246 6.40 4.83 -1.90
N ILE A 247 6.65 4.36 -0.69
CA ILE A 247 6.90 2.95 -0.40
C ILE A 247 5.88 2.55 0.65
N GLY A 248 4.87 1.81 0.22
CA GLY A 248 3.78 1.30 1.05
C GLY A 248 3.87 -0.21 1.22
N GLU A 249 3.64 -0.69 2.42
CA GLU A 249 3.68 -2.11 2.75
C GLU A 249 2.44 -2.54 3.55
N LEU A 250 1.81 -3.63 3.11
CA LEU A 250 0.78 -4.36 3.84
C LEU A 250 1.37 -5.67 4.35
N LEU A 251 1.31 -5.89 5.66
CA LEU A 251 1.65 -7.15 6.33
C LEU A 251 0.37 -7.76 6.91
N ALA A 252 -0.14 -8.84 6.33
CA ALA A 252 -1.42 -9.43 6.73
C ALA A 252 -1.30 -10.88 7.18
N VAL A 253 -1.97 -11.21 8.30
CA VAL A 253 -2.12 -12.58 8.79
C VAL A 253 -3.60 -12.97 8.78
N LEU A 254 -3.91 -14.09 8.14
CA LEU A 254 -5.26 -14.58 7.96
C LEU A 254 -5.52 -15.82 8.82
N GLY A 255 -6.47 -15.72 9.74
CA GLY A 255 -7.00 -16.84 10.51
C GLY A 255 -7.97 -17.73 9.71
N PRO A 256 -8.49 -18.81 10.31
CA PRO A 256 -9.37 -19.76 9.62
C PRO A 256 -10.58 -19.10 8.95
N ALA A 257 -10.85 -19.44 7.70
CA ALA A 257 -11.94 -18.91 6.88
C ALA A 257 -11.98 -17.37 6.76
N ALA A 258 -10.89 -16.68 7.09
CA ALA A 258 -10.79 -15.25 6.91
C ALA A 258 -10.69 -14.88 5.42
N ARG A 259 -11.23 -13.71 5.08
CA ARG A 259 -11.29 -13.21 3.70
C ARG A 259 -10.66 -11.82 3.60
N LEU A 260 -9.64 -11.70 2.76
CA LEU A 260 -9.01 -10.43 2.43
C LEU A 260 -9.23 -10.12 0.95
N ALA A 261 -9.85 -8.98 0.66
CA ALA A 261 -9.85 -8.41 -0.69
C ALA A 261 -9.09 -7.08 -0.68
N SER A 262 -8.05 -6.94 -1.51
CA SER A 262 -7.25 -5.73 -1.60
C SER A 262 -7.17 -5.26 -3.05
N LEU A 263 -7.53 -4.00 -3.30
CA LEU A 263 -7.37 -3.33 -4.58
C LEU A 263 -6.40 -2.15 -4.44
N VAL A 264 -5.38 -2.11 -5.29
CA VAL A 264 -4.39 -1.02 -5.32
C VAL A 264 -4.41 -0.33 -6.66
N LEU A 265 -4.63 0.99 -6.67
CA LEU A 265 -4.64 1.81 -7.87
C LEU A 265 -3.54 2.89 -7.77
N LEU A 266 -2.47 2.75 -8.57
CA LEU A 266 -1.33 3.67 -8.59
C LEU A 266 -1.47 4.59 -9.81
N LEU A 267 -1.84 5.85 -9.57
CA LEU A 267 -2.11 6.83 -10.63
C LEU A 267 -1.07 7.93 -10.74
N ALA A 268 -0.38 8.26 -9.62
CA ALA A 268 0.64 9.30 -9.63
C ALA A 268 1.69 9.06 -8.54
N GLY A 269 2.85 9.71 -8.71
CA GLY A 269 4.05 9.59 -7.90
C GLY A 269 5.27 9.52 -8.83
N ARG A 270 6.44 9.95 -8.37
CA ARG A 270 7.68 9.78 -9.12
C ARG A 270 8.11 8.31 -9.15
N THR A 271 8.20 7.74 -7.97
CA THR A 271 8.59 6.35 -7.75
C THR A 271 7.66 5.77 -6.68
N VAL A 272 6.84 4.80 -7.06
CA VAL A 272 5.84 4.19 -6.18
C VAL A 272 6.08 2.69 -6.08
N ARG A 273 6.28 2.20 -4.87
CA ARG A 273 6.28 0.76 -4.60
C ARG A 273 5.19 0.42 -3.61
N HIS A 274 4.32 -0.49 -3.99
CA HIS A 274 3.31 -1.05 -3.08
C HIS A 274 3.54 -2.55 -2.94
N GLU A 275 3.75 -2.98 -1.69
CA GLU A 275 4.05 -4.35 -1.36
C GLU A 275 2.99 -4.94 -0.44
N ALA A 276 2.53 -6.15 -0.72
CA ALA A 276 1.62 -6.89 0.12
C ALA A 276 2.19 -8.27 0.45
N THR A 277 2.39 -8.53 1.73
CA THR A 277 2.81 -9.84 2.24
C THR A 277 1.70 -10.43 3.08
N ILE A 278 1.16 -11.54 2.62
CA ILE A 278 0.02 -12.21 3.21
C ILE A 278 0.46 -13.57 3.71
N ARG A 279 0.21 -13.87 4.97
CA ARG A 279 0.37 -15.20 5.55
C ARG A 279 -0.98 -15.80 5.88
N SER A 280 -1.31 -16.88 5.20
CA SER A 280 -2.53 -17.64 5.37
C SER A 280 -2.27 -18.79 6.36
N ASP A 281 -2.39 -18.48 7.66
CA ASP A 281 -2.16 -19.45 8.76
C ASP A 281 -3.39 -20.32 9.02
N GLY A 282 -4.58 -19.85 8.67
CA GLY A 282 -5.83 -20.57 8.85
C GLY A 282 -6.24 -21.40 7.63
N ALA A 283 -6.97 -22.48 7.84
CA ALA A 283 -7.60 -23.23 6.76
C ALA A 283 -8.72 -22.44 6.08
N GLN A 284 -8.96 -22.69 4.78
CA GLN A 284 -10.07 -22.12 4.00
C GLN A 284 -10.05 -20.58 3.90
N THR A 285 -8.90 -19.98 3.95
CA THR A 285 -8.75 -18.52 3.74
C THR A 285 -9.03 -18.13 2.29
N GLN A 286 -9.50 -16.91 2.07
CA GLN A 286 -9.68 -16.35 0.74
C GLN A 286 -8.89 -15.04 0.61
N CYS A 287 -8.07 -14.96 -0.43
CA CYS A 287 -7.23 -13.79 -0.72
C CYS A 287 -7.47 -13.34 -2.16
N ASP A 288 -8.07 -12.17 -2.34
CA ASP A 288 -8.35 -11.55 -3.65
C ASP A 288 -7.52 -10.27 -3.77
N LEU A 289 -6.41 -10.32 -4.49
CA LEU A 289 -5.48 -9.20 -4.67
C LEU A 289 -5.61 -8.64 -6.09
N GLN A 290 -6.01 -7.40 -6.16
CA GLN A 290 -6.24 -6.69 -7.40
C GLN A 290 -5.35 -5.45 -7.45
N GLY A 291 -4.94 -5.04 -8.65
CA GLY A 291 -4.25 -3.78 -8.75
C GLY A 291 -4.09 -3.30 -10.18
N ALA A 292 -3.87 -2.00 -10.30
CA ALA A 292 -3.45 -1.42 -11.54
C ALA A 292 -2.51 -0.23 -11.32
N PHE A 293 -1.63 0.00 -12.28
CA PHE A 293 -0.90 1.26 -12.39
C PHE A 293 -1.10 1.87 -13.78
N VAL A 294 -1.17 3.22 -13.81
CA VAL A 294 -1.28 4.00 -15.06
C VAL A 294 -0.20 5.09 -15.03
N LEU A 295 0.85 4.89 -15.79
CA LEU A 295 2.10 5.65 -15.70
C LEU A 295 2.41 6.43 -16.99
N SER A 296 3.05 7.59 -16.83
CA SER A 296 3.57 8.40 -17.94
C SER A 296 4.83 9.15 -17.53
N GLY A 297 5.44 9.88 -18.46
CA GLY A 297 6.64 10.65 -18.18
C GLY A 297 7.83 9.76 -17.87
N ARG A 298 8.37 9.92 -16.67
CA ARG A 298 9.47 9.12 -16.11
C ARG A 298 9.06 8.44 -14.79
N GLN A 299 7.77 8.22 -14.62
CA GLN A 299 7.26 7.58 -13.42
C GLN A 299 7.70 6.12 -13.36
N GLU A 300 7.96 5.66 -12.15
CA GLU A 300 8.23 4.26 -11.86
C GLU A 300 7.19 3.72 -10.88
N ALA A 301 6.63 2.54 -11.17
CA ALA A 301 5.77 1.84 -10.23
C ALA A 301 6.12 0.36 -10.13
N ASN A 302 6.11 -0.16 -8.91
CA ASN A 302 6.30 -1.58 -8.67
C ASN A 302 5.23 -2.09 -7.69
N ILE A 303 4.40 -3.02 -8.14
CA ILE A 303 3.48 -3.78 -7.27
C ILE A 303 4.13 -5.12 -6.97
N VAL A 304 4.21 -5.46 -5.69
CA VAL A 304 4.80 -6.71 -5.21
C VAL A 304 3.82 -7.43 -4.32
N THR A 305 3.58 -8.70 -4.59
CA THR A 305 2.75 -9.57 -3.74
C THR A 305 3.53 -10.79 -3.30
N THR A 306 3.33 -11.19 -2.07
CA THR A 306 3.80 -12.48 -1.54
C THR A 306 2.67 -13.09 -0.73
N VAL A 307 2.18 -14.25 -1.16
CA VAL A 307 1.15 -15.01 -0.45
C VAL A 307 1.73 -16.36 -0.04
N ASP A 308 1.69 -16.64 1.27
CA ASP A 308 2.20 -17.88 1.86
C ASP A 308 1.04 -18.68 2.45
N HIS A 309 0.67 -19.76 1.80
CA HIS A 309 -0.35 -20.70 2.29
C HIS A 309 0.30 -21.73 3.21
N ALA A 310 0.06 -21.59 4.52
CA ALA A 310 0.54 -22.50 5.55
C ALA A 310 -0.49 -23.57 5.95
N ALA A 311 -1.77 -23.41 5.58
CA ALA A 311 -2.89 -24.26 5.95
C ALA A 311 -3.73 -24.68 4.73
N PRO A 312 -4.52 -25.79 4.81
CA PRO A 312 -5.23 -26.34 3.68
C PRO A 312 -6.45 -25.53 3.22
N GLY A 313 -6.84 -25.72 1.94
CA GLY A 313 -8.08 -25.21 1.37
C GLY A 313 -8.08 -23.69 1.13
N GLY A 314 -6.92 -23.05 1.13
CA GLY A 314 -6.81 -21.61 0.84
C GLY A 314 -7.09 -21.31 -0.63
N GLU A 315 -7.70 -20.16 -0.90
CA GLU A 315 -7.93 -19.64 -2.25
C GLU A 315 -7.21 -18.33 -2.44
N THR A 316 -6.48 -18.17 -3.56
CA THR A 316 -5.87 -16.89 -3.96
C THR A 316 -6.20 -16.56 -5.40
N ARG A 317 -6.65 -15.34 -5.62
CA ARG A 317 -6.87 -14.74 -6.96
C ARG A 317 -6.12 -13.42 -7.03
N GLU A 318 -5.16 -13.35 -7.95
CA GLU A 318 -4.40 -12.14 -8.20
C GLU A 318 -4.64 -11.66 -9.65
N VAL A 319 -5.06 -10.40 -9.81
CA VAL A 319 -5.20 -9.77 -11.13
C VAL A 319 -4.57 -8.39 -11.11
N PHE A 320 -3.50 -8.23 -11.87
CA PHE A 320 -2.79 -6.96 -11.96
C PHE A 320 -2.72 -6.47 -13.41
N LYS A 321 -2.95 -5.17 -13.59
CA LYS A 321 -2.97 -4.52 -14.88
C LYS A 321 -2.05 -3.30 -14.90
N GLY A 322 -1.17 -3.26 -15.90
CA GLY A 322 -0.24 -2.15 -16.07
C GLY A 322 -0.51 -1.37 -17.35
N VAL A 323 -0.40 -0.05 -17.28
CA VAL A 323 -0.38 0.83 -18.45
C VAL A 323 0.81 1.77 -18.31
N ALA A 324 1.71 1.77 -19.30
CA ALA A 324 2.87 2.64 -19.32
C ALA A 324 3.00 3.37 -20.67
N ALA A 325 3.18 4.68 -20.58
CA ALA A 325 3.39 5.55 -21.72
C ALA A 325 4.70 6.34 -21.59
N GLU A 326 5.17 6.94 -22.69
CA GLU A 326 6.34 7.79 -22.81
C GLU A 326 7.67 7.09 -22.44
N ARG A 327 8.19 7.29 -21.22
CA ARG A 327 9.40 6.68 -20.65
C ARG A 327 9.15 6.04 -19.30
N ALA A 328 7.88 5.82 -18.95
CA ALA A 328 7.52 5.25 -17.69
C ALA A 328 7.92 3.78 -17.61
N HIS A 329 8.21 3.34 -16.39
CA HIS A 329 8.57 1.96 -16.10
C HIS A 329 7.63 1.37 -15.04
N GLY A 330 6.94 0.31 -15.38
CA GLY A 330 6.09 -0.44 -14.47
C GLY A 330 6.68 -1.82 -14.16
N ALA A 331 6.39 -2.37 -12.98
CA ALA A 331 6.73 -3.75 -12.68
C ALA A 331 5.67 -4.41 -11.80
N PHE A 332 5.43 -5.69 -12.06
CA PHE A 332 4.70 -6.58 -11.18
C PHE A 332 5.58 -7.76 -10.78
N GLN A 333 5.67 -8.03 -9.48
CA GLN A 333 6.35 -9.20 -8.92
C GLN A 333 5.36 -9.90 -7.98
N GLY A 334 5.00 -11.13 -8.29
CA GLY A 334 4.08 -11.89 -7.47
C GLY A 334 4.67 -13.24 -7.11
N ARG A 335 4.63 -13.62 -5.83
CA ARG A 335 5.03 -14.95 -5.37
C ARG A 335 3.92 -15.57 -4.56
N ILE A 336 3.55 -16.80 -4.94
CA ILE A 336 2.65 -17.63 -4.16
C ILE A 336 3.43 -18.88 -3.71
N THR A 337 3.53 -19.06 -2.39
CA THR A 337 4.14 -20.22 -1.77
C THR A 337 3.06 -21.10 -1.17
N VAL A 338 3.04 -22.39 -1.51
CA VAL A 338 2.14 -23.40 -0.93
C VAL A 338 2.97 -24.39 -0.15
N ARG A 339 2.85 -24.39 1.18
CA ARG A 339 3.64 -25.24 2.07
C ARG A 339 3.19 -26.71 2.00
N PRO A 340 4.02 -27.69 2.42
CA PRO A 340 3.71 -29.14 2.28
C PRO A 340 2.36 -29.54 2.89
N GLY A 341 1.96 -28.93 4.03
CA GLY A 341 0.68 -29.21 4.69
C GLY A 341 -0.54 -28.49 4.09
N ALA A 342 -0.33 -27.55 3.18
CA ALA A 342 -1.39 -26.72 2.60
C ALA A 342 -2.06 -27.39 1.39
N GLN A 343 -2.65 -28.57 1.60
CA GLN A 343 -3.36 -29.31 0.56
C GLN A 343 -4.66 -28.61 0.15
N LYS A 344 -5.15 -28.88 -1.06
CA LYS A 344 -6.40 -28.29 -1.63
C LYS A 344 -6.35 -26.77 -1.82
N VAL A 345 -5.17 -26.18 -1.93
CA VAL A 345 -5.04 -24.77 -2.29
C VAL A 345 -5.40 -24.58 -3.77
N ASP A 346 -6.15 -23.50 -4.05
CA ASP A 346 -6.55 -23.07 -5.38
C ASP A 346 -6.05 -21.63 -5.61
N ALA A 347 -4.92 -21.45 -6.32
CA ALA A 347 -4.24 -20.17 -6.43
C ALA A 347 -3.93 -19.80 -7.89
N HIS A 348 -4.38 -18.60 -8.30
CA HIS A 348 -4.20 -18.12 -9.65
C HIS A 348 -3.68 -16.67 -9.65
N GLN A 349 -2.68 -16.42 -10.50
CA GLN A 349 -2.05 -15.13 -10.66
C GLN A 349 -2.07 -14.72 -12.13
N LEU A 350 -2.53 -13.50 -12.42
CA LEU A 350 -2.59 -12.94 -13.77
C LEU A 350 -2.05 -11.51 -13.79
N SER A 351 -1.07 -11.26 -14.66
CA SER A 351 -0.56 -9.92 -14.95
C SER A 351 -0.72 -9.60 -16.43
N GLN A 352 -1.49 -8.56 -16.75
CA GLN A 352 -1.71 -8.08 -18.12
C GLN A 352 -1.30 -6.62 -18.23
N ASN A 353 -0.57 -6.28 -19.29
CA ASN A 353 0.08 -4.97 -19.36
C ASN A 353 0.03 -4.40 -20.77
N LEU A 354 -0.16 -3.08 -20.86
CA LEU A 354 -0.16 -2.29 -22.09
C LEU A 354 1.03 -1.33 -22.09
N VAL A 355 1.89 -1.44 -23.10
CA VAL A 355 3.02 -0.53 -23.34
C VAL A 355 2.68 0.36 -24.54
N LEU A 356 2.38 1.62 -24.25
CA LEU A 356 1.81 2.57 -25.23
C LEU A 356 2.85 3.43 -25.96
N SER A 357 4.14 3.23 -25.67
CA SER A 357 5.23 4.04 -26.25
C SER A 357 6.52 3.23 -26.35
N PRO A 358 7.36 3.45 -27.39
CA PRO A 358 8.59 2.65 -27.62
C PRO A 358 9.65 2.74 -26.50
N ARG A 359 9.58 3.75 -25.62
CA ARG A 359 10.52 3.93 -24.52
C ARG A 359 9.92 3.62 -23.16
N ALA A 360 8.64 3.27 -23.10
CA ALA A 360 8.01 2.72 -21.90
C ALA A 360 8.39 1.23 -21.76
N ALA A 361 8.40 0.75 -20.53
CA ALA A 361 8.66 -0.65 -20.25
C ALA A 361 7.79 -1.15 -19.11
N ILE A 362 7.40 -2.43 -19.16
CA ILE A 362 6.75 -3.12 -18.06
C ILE A 362 7.39 -4.50 -17.90
N ASP A 363 7.89 -4.76 -16.69
CA ASP A 363 8.38 -6.08 -16.29
C ASP A 363 7.29 -6.83 -15.52
N THR A 364 7.22 -8.13 -15.72
CA THR A 364 6.28 -8.99 -14.98
C THR A 364 6.97 -10.30 -14.56
N LYS A 365 6.92 -10.58 -13.27
CA LYS A 365 7.60 -11.72 -12.66
C LYS A 365 6.65 -12.49 -11.73
N PRO A 366 5.76 -13.33 -12.28
CA PRO A 366 4.98 -14.26 -11.46
C PRO A 366 5.81 -15.47 -11.07
N GLU A 367 5.73 -15.88 -9.79
CA GLU A 367 6.44 -17.02 -9.23
C GLU A 367 5.49 -17.93 -8.42
N LEU A 368 5.65 -19.25 -8.57
CA LEU A 368 4.94 -20.26 -7.80
C LEU A 368 5.95 -21.21 -7.15
N GLU A 369 5.89 -21.32 -5.83
CA GLU A 369 6.67 -22.26 -5.02
C GLU A 369 5.73 -23.29 -4.40
N ILE A 370 5.56 -24.43 -5.04
CA ILE A 370 4.55 -25.43 -4.68
C ILE A 370 5.20 -26.63 -4.04
N TYR A 371 4.91 -26.84 -2.76
CA TYR A 371 5.44 -27.95 -1.96
C TYR A 371 4.35 -28.96 -1.52
N ALA A 372 3.11 -28.81 -2.02
CA ALA A 372 1.98 -29.70 -1.79
C ALA A 372 1.55 -30.37 -3.10
N ASP A 373 1.03 -31.60 -3.03
CA ASP A 373 0.73 -32.39 -4.23
C ASP A 373 -0.69 -32.16 -4.78
N ASP A 374 -1.67 -32.00 -3.88
CA ASP A 374 -3.09 -31.88 -4.26
C ASP A 374 -3.54 -30.43 -4.25
N VAL A 375 -3.13 -29.68 -5.27
CA VAL A 375 -3.40 -28.26 -5.42
C VAL A 375 -3.73 -27.88 -6.86
N LYS A 376 -4.33 -26.69 -7.05
CA LYS A 376 -4.58 -26.07 -8.36
C LYS A 376 -3.90 -24.72 -8.38
N CYS A 377 -2.77 -24.63 -9.07
CA CYS A 377 -2.01 -23.38 -9.13
C CYS A 377 -1.67 -23.04 -10.57
N SER A 378 -1.84 -21.78 -10.94
CA SER A 378 -1.44 -21.29 -12.26
C SER A 378 -1.03 -19.84 -12.21
N HIS A 379 -0.18 -19.43 -13.14
CA HIS A 379 0.09 -18.03 -13.41
C HIS A 379 0.04 -17.73 -14.90
N GLY A 380 -0.22 -16.47 -15.23
CA GLY A 380 -0.16 -15.93 -16.58
C GLY A 380 0.39 -14.52 -16.57
N ALA A 381 1.19 -14.18 -17.59
CA ALA A 381 1.72 -12.85 -17.79
C ALA A 381 1.67 -12.49 -19.28
N ALA A 382 1.26 -11.25 -19.56
CA ALA A 382 1.24 -10.70 -20.90
C ALA A 382 1.65 -9.24 -20.90
N VAL A 383 2.45 -8.86 -21.89
CA VAL A 383 2.80 -7.46 -22.20
C VAL A 383 2.53 -7.25 -23.68
N GLY A 384 1.73 -6.26 -24.01
CA GLY A 384 1.33 -5.98 -25.39
C GLY A 384 1.03 -4.50 -25.60
N ASP A 385 0.40 -4.21 -26.72
CA ASP A 385 -0.11 -2.89 -27.09
C ASP A 385 -1.65 -2.92 -27.11
N LEU A 386 -2.27 -1.77 -27.39
CA LEU A 386 -3.71 -1.71 -27.62
C LEU A 386 -4.11 -2.57 -28.84
N ASP A 387 -5.30 -3.16 -28.75
CA ASP A 387 -5.87 -3.90 -29.86
C ASP A 387 -6.20 -2.97 -31.03
N GLU A 388 -5.41 -3.04 -32.09
CA GLU A 388 -5.55 -2.22 -33.30
C GLU A 388 -6.89 -2.49 -34.02
N ALA A 389 -7.42 -3.70 -33.95
CA ALA A 389 -8.72 -4.01 -34.55
C ALA A 389 -9.87 -3.33 -33.79
N ALA A 390 -9.79 -3.35 -32.44
CA ALA A 390 -10.76 -2.65 -31.60
C ALA A 390 -10.64 -1.12 -31.79
N LEU A 391 -9.42 -0.58 -31.87
CA LEU A 391 -9.17 0.82 -32.13
C LEU A 391 -9.74 1.24 -33.50
N PHE A 392 -9.46 0.48 -34.55
CA PHE A 392 -10.00 0.70 -35.89
C PHE A 392 -11.55 0.66 -35.88
N TYR A 393 -12.15 -0.34 -35.23
CA TYR A 393 -13.60 -0.44 -35.13
C TYR A 393 -14.24 0.80 -34.49
N LEU A 394 -13.72 1.30 -33.40
CA LEU A 394 -14.21 2.52 -32.73
C LEU A 394 -14.10 3.74 -33.67
N ARG A 395 -13.00 3.86 -34.41
CA ARG A 395 -12.78 4.95 -35.38
C ARG A 395 -13.77 4.88 -36.54
N THR A 396 -14.12 3.70 -37.02
CA THR A 396 -15.15 3.55 -38.07
C THR A 396 -16.55 3.98 -37.62
N ARG A 397 -16.77 4.07 -36.29
CA ARG A 397 -18.00 4.61 -35.68
C ARG A 397 -17.96 6.12 -35.43
N GLY A 398 -16.92 6.82 -35.93
CA GLY A 398 -16.79 8.26 -35.81
C GLY A 398 -16.14 8.74 -34.51
N ILE A 399 -15.62 7.83 -33.66
CA ILE A 399 -14.93 8.20 -32.45
C ILE A 399 -13.51 8.67 -32.80
N ALA A 400 -13.12 9.83 -32.28
CA ALA A 400 -11.77 10.36 -32.48
C ALA A 400 -10.69 9.40 -31.93
N HIS A 401 -9.50 9.38 -32.56
CA HIS A 401 -8.44 8.43 -32.21
C HIS A 401 -8.09 8.43 -30.72
N GLU A 402 -7.83 9.61 -30.15
CA GLU A 402 -7.45 9.71 -28.73
C GLU A 402 -8.60 9.30 -27.78
N GLU A 403 -9.83 9.60 -28.14
CA GLU A 403 -10.99 9.17 -27.39
C GLU A 403 -11.13 7.64 -27.42
N ALA A 404 -10.98 7.02 -28.59
CA ALA A 404 -11.00 5.57 -28.75
C ALA A 404 -9.90 4.89 -27.91
N ARG A 405 -8.68 5.45 -27.90
CA ARG A 405 -7.59 4.99 -27.04
C ARG A 405 -7.98 5.05 -25.56
N ARG A 406 -8.50 6.20 -25.08
CA ARG A 406 -8.97 6.34 -23.69
C ARG A 406 -10.02 5.32 -23.33
N MET A 407 -11.00 5.08 -24.22
CA MET A 407 -12.04 4.08 -24.00
C MET A 407 -11.47 2.69 -23.80
N LEU A 408 -10.52 2.27 -24.63
CA LEU A 408 -9.87 0.96 -24.53
C LEU A 408 -9.02 0.84 -23.25
N ILE A 409 -8.23 1.86 -22.90
CA ILE A 409 -7.46 1.86 -21.67
C ILE A 409 -8.38 1.86 -20.44
N THR A 410 -9.45 2.65 -20.47
CA THR A 410 -10.44 2.67 -19.38
C THR A 410 -11.07 1.29 -19.21
N ALA A 411 -11.51 0.64 -20.30
CA ALA A 411 -12.10 -0.69 -20.25
C ALA A 411 -11.10 -1.72 -19.68
N PHE A 412 -9.84 -1.62 -20.07
CA PHE A 412 -8.77 -2.50 -19.60
C PHE A 412 -8.53 -2.39 -18.08
N VAL A 413 -8.43 -1.16 -17.55
CA VAL A 413 -8.21 -0.94 -16.11
C VAL A 413 -9.48 -1.17 -15.30
N ARG A 414 -10.65 -0.86 -15.88
CA ARG A 414 -11.96 -1.00 -15.24
C ARG A 414 -12.22 -2.42 -14.73
N GLU A 415 -11.71 -3.44 -15.39
CA GLU A 415 -11.90 -4.83 -15.00
C GLU A 415 -11.49 -5.11 -13.54
N VAL A 416 -10.42 -4.48 -13.06
CA VAL A 416 -9.99 -4.59 -11.64
C VAL A 416 -10.82 -3.67 -10.73
N ILE A 417 -11.21 -2.48 -11.20
CA ILE A 417 -12.00 -1.53 -10.41
C ILE A 417 -13.43 -2.07 -10.19
N ASP A 418 -14.02 -2.76 -11.16
CA ASP A 418 -15.39 -3.30 -11.05
C ASP A 418 -15.53 -4.34 -9.92
N ARG A 419 -14.42 -4.90 -9.43
CA ARG A 419 -14.38 -5.89 -8.33
C ARG A 419 -14.44 -5.28 -6.92
N VAL A 420 -14.44 -3.95 -6.80
CA VAL A 420 -14.39 -3.26 -5.48
C VAL A 420 -15.61 -3.56 -4.58
N GLY A 421 -16.72 -4.01 -5.15
CA GLY A 421 -17.92 -4.43 -4.40
C GLY A 421 -18.76 -3.28 -3.80
N SER A 422 -18.47 -2.02 -4.13
CA SER A 422 -19.22 -0.83 -3.73
C SER A 422 -19.42 0.08 -4.94
N ALA A 423 -20.68 0.31 -5.35
CA ALA A 423 -20.99 1.12 -6.51
C ALA A 423 -20.50 2.58 -6.37
N PRO A 424 -20.72 3.30 -5.26
CA PRO A 424 -20.19 4.66 -5.09
C PRO A 424 -18.66 4.71 -5.14
N LEU A 425 -18.00 3.75 -4.52
CA LEU A 425 -16.52 3.69 -4.51
C LEU A 425 -15.98 3.36 -5.91
N ARG A 426 -16.65 2.47 -6.65
CA ARG A 426 -16.30 2.17 -8.04
C ARG A 426 -16.39 3.44 -8.92
N GLU A 427 -17.45 4.21 -8.81
CA GLU A 427 -17.63 5.46 -9.56
C GLU A 427 -16.56 6.49 -9.19
N HIS A 428 -16.23 6.60 -7.91
CA HIS A 428 -15.13 7.45 -7.43
C HIS A 428 -13.81 7.06 -8.09
N LEU A 429 -13.44 5.78 -8.07
CA LEU A 429 -12.19 5.30 -8.66
C LEU A 429 -12.15 5.48 -10.19
N LEU A 430 -13.27 5.25 -10.88
CA LEU A 430 -13.37 5.50 -12.33
C LEU A 430 -13.22 6.99 -12.66
N ALA A 431 -13.77 7.89 -11.84
CA ALA A 431 -13.58 9.33 -12.01
C ALA A 431 -12.10 9.74 -11.79
N ARG A 432 -11.39 9.09 -10.84
CA ARG A 432 -9.95 9.30 -10.61
C ARG A 432 -9.15 8.80 -11.83
N LEU A 433 -9.44 7.60 -12.31
CA LEU A 433 -8.84 7.05 -13.53
C LEU A 433 -9.05 7.97 -14.74
N ALA A 434 -10.27 8.45 -14.97
CA ALA A 434 -10.58 9.34 -16.09
C ALA A 434 -9.75 10.64 -16.04
N ARG A 435 -9.61 11.24 -14.86
CA ARG A 435 -8.73 12.41 -14.67
C ARG A 435 -7.27 12.09 -15.00
N ARG A 436 -6.78 10.93 -14.57
CA ARG A 436 -5.41 10.48 -14.88
C ARG A 436 -5.20 10.31 -16.38
N LEU A 437 -6.14 9.66 -17.08
CA LEU A 437 -6.03 9.43 -18.51
C LEU A 437 -6.06 10.73 -19.33
N ALA A 438 -6.83 11.72 -18.90
CA ALA A 438 -6.84 13.05 -19.52
C ALA A 438 -5.50 13.80 -19.40
N MET A 439 -4.63 13.42 -18.48
CA MET A 439 -3.28 14.00 -18.33
C MET A 439 -2.24 13.30 -19.23
N LEU A 440 -2.50 12.08 -19.70
CA LEU A 440 -1.59 11.34 -20.57
C LEU A 440 -1.52 11.93 -21.99
N GLU A 441 -2.45 12.78 -22.34
CA GLU A 441 -2.60 13.36 -23.70
C GLU A 441 -1.95 14.74 -23.85
N LYS A 442 -1.42 15.30 -22.79
CA LYS A 442 -0.73 16.60 -22.76
C LYS A 442 0.77 16.44 -22.82
#